data_ba009acc65b50415e3a662547fefd83b
#
_entry.id   ba009acc65b50415e3a662547fefd83b
#
_cell.length_a   1.000
_cell.length_b   1.000
_cell.length_c   1.000
_cell.angle_alpha   90.00
_cell.angle_beta   90.00
_cell.angle_gamma   90.00
#
_symmetry.space_group_name_H-M   'P 1'
#
loop_
_entity.id
_entity.type
_entity.pdbx_description
1 polymer ?
#
loop_
_entity_poly.entity_id
_entity_poly.type
_entity_poly.pdbx_seq_one_letter_code
_entity_poly.pdbx_strand_id
1 'polypeptide(L)'
;MAIAQSAAAVSSAARASRPRPTRAAPRRIAASASSVAPPEPAARRLVAAFDPAVPLASAVTPPSGWYTDPDFLRLELDRVFLRGWQAVGHIWQVKNPNDYFTGSRLGNVEFVICRDANGELHAFHNVCRHHASLLACGSGQKTCFQCPYHGWTYGLDGVLLKATRISGIKNFNKNDFGLNPIKVATWGPFVLAKFDSGFSQETADNTVGDEWLGSASDLLSRNGIDTSLPHICRREYIIECNWKVFCDNYLDGGYHVPYAHGTLASGLQLQSYETHTYERVSVQRCESVQAEQNDFDRLGTKAIYAFVYPNFMINRYGPWMDTNLVVPLDATRCKVIFDYFLDKSLMDDQNFIESSLKDSEQVQMEDIALCEGVQRGLESPAYSVGRYAPSVEMAMHHFHCLLHANLSGDW
;
A
#
# COMPACT_ATOMS: atom_id res chain seq x y z
N MET A 1 14.05 4.38 -96.73
CA MET A 1 14.79 3.17 -97.13
C MET A 1 14.70 2.18 -95.99
N ALA A 2 13.95 1.16 -96.30
CA ALA A 2 14.17 -0.27 -96.08
C ALA A 2 14.30 -0.75 -94.65
N ILE A 3 13.27 -1.36 -94.14
CA ILE A 3 12.84 -2.77 -94.14
C ILE A 3 13.77 -3.66 -93.29
N ALA A 4 13.20 -4.25 -92.24
CA ALA A 4 13.03 -5.67 -92.13
C ALA A 4 12.22 -6.08 -90.88
N GLN A 5 11.16 -6.84 -91.18
CA GLN A 5 10.34 -7.61 -90.27
C GLN A 5 11.08 -8.80 -89.70
N SER A 6 10.77 -9.21 -88.45
CA SER A 6 10.74 -10.62 -88.15
C SER A 6 9.78 -10.87 -87.02
N ALA A 7 8.81 -11.72 -87.25
CA ALA A 7 7.86 -12.27 -86.38
C ALA A 7 8.49 -13.42 -85.58
N ALA A 8 8.05 -13.62 -84.31
CA ALA A 8 7.56 -14.92 -83.88
C ALA A 8 7.41 -15.04 -82.37
N ALA A 9 6.36 -15.72 -82.07
CA ALA A 9 6.06 -16.66 -81.01
C ALA A 9 5.40 -16.10 -79.70
N VAL A 10 4.10 -16.29 -79.70
CA VAL A 10 3.22 -16.28 -78.54
C VAL A 10 3.57 -17.46 -77.64
N SER A 11 3.98 -17.18 -76.43
CA SER A 11 4.02 -18.16 -75.36
C SER A 11 3.08 -17.68 -74.21
N SER A 12 2.00 -18.43 -74.04
CA SER A 12 1.06 -18.26 -72.95
C SER A 12 1.70 -18.66 -71.59
N ALA A 13 2.05 -17.70 -70.80
CA ALA A 13 2.46 -17.97 -69.43
C ALA A 13 1.28 -17.66 -68.47
N ALA A 14 0.83 -18.69 -67.74
CA ALA A 14 -0.23 -18.65 -66.73
C ALA A 14 0.10 -17.60 -65.70
N ARG A 15 -0.87 -16.73 -65.40
CA ARG A 15 -0.84 -15.79 -64.28
C ARG A 15 -0.93 -16.57 -62.98
N ALA A 16 0.19 -16.75 -62.30
CA ALA A 16 0.20 -17.14 -60.88
C ALA A 16 -0.37 -15.99 -60.04
N SER A 17 -1.49 -16.25 -59.35
CA SER A 17 -2.09 -15.35 -58.39
C SER A 17 -1.15 -15.16 -57.21
N ARG A 18 -0.69 -13.93 -56.98
CA ARG A 18 0.03 -13.54 -55.76
C ARG A 18 -0.91 -13.69 -54.54
N PRO A 19 -0.49 -14.35 -53.45
CA PRO A 19 -1.25 -14.38 -52.22
C PRO A 19 -1.37 -12.97 -51.64
N ARG A 20 -2.57 -12.59 -51.20
CA ARG A 20 -2.84 -11.36 -50.43
C ARG A 20 -2.01 -11.38 -49.17
N PRO A 21 -1.36 -10.26 -48.76
CA PRO A 21 -0.72 -10.19 -47.46
C PRO A 21 -1.77 -10.35 -46.35
N THR A 22 -1.63 -11.37 -45.55
CA THR A 22 -2.37 -11.55 -44.30
C THR A 22 -2.01 -10.39 -43.40
N ARG A 23 -3.04 -9.66 -42.98
CA ARG A 23 -2.94 -8.58 -41.97
C ARG A 23 -2.32 -9.18 -40.71
N ALA A 24 -1.07 -8.91 -40.43
CA ALA A 24 -0.43 -9.25 -39.17
C ALA A 24 -1.21 -8.52 -38.05
N ALA A 25 -1.67 -9.26 -37.05
CA ALA A 25 -2.24 -8.70 -35.84
C ALA A 25 -1.23 -7.73 -35.20
N PRO A 26 -1.68 -6.61 -34.61
CA PRO A 26 -0.77 -5.69 -33.96
C PRO A 26 0.00 -6.43 -32.87
N ARG A 27 1.32 -6.48 -32.97
CA ARG A 27 2.17 -6.91 -31.86
C ARG A 27 1.92 -5.92 -30.72
N ARG A 28 1.15 -6.36 -29.71
CA ARG A 28 1.18 -5.71 -28.40
C ARG A 28 2.65 -5.70 -27.98
N ILE A 29 3.23 -4.52 -27.82
CA ILE A 29 4.45 -4.36 -27.05
C ILE A 29 4.02 -4.66 -25.62
N ALA A 30 4.12 -5.93 -25.23
CA ALA A 30 4.03 -6.30 -23.84
C ALA A 30 5.13 -5.49 -23.15
N ALA A 31 4.74 -4.59 -22.26
CA ALA A 31 5.68 -4.11 -21.27
C ALA A 31 6.20 -5.38 -20.59
N SER A 32 7.49 -5.65 -20.75
CA SER A 32 8.12 -6.71 -19.99
C SER A 32 7.85 -6.38 -18.54
N ALA A 33 7.09 -7.23 -17.86
CA ALA A 33 7.10 -7.23 -16.42
C ALA A 33 8.57 -7.13 -16.03
N SER A 34 8.92 -6.14 -15.24
CA SER A 34 10.25 -6.00 -14.68
C SER A 34 10.55 -7.36 -14.05
N SER A 35 11.40 -8.16 -14.70
CA SER A 35 11.88 -9.39 -14.12
C SER A 35 12.78 -8.95 -12.97
N VAL A 36 12.20 -8.86 -11.79
CA VAL A 36 12.98 -8.76 -10.57
C VAL A 36 13.93 -9.94 -10.60
N ALA A 37 15.22 -9.68 -10.51
CA ALA A 37 16.23 -10.72 -10.46
C ALA A 37 15.80 -11.72 -9.36
N PRO A 38 15.97 -13.05 -9.59
CA PRO A 38 15.59 -14.02 -8.57
C PRO A 38 16.24 -13.65 -7.24
N PRO A 39 15.50 -13.78 -6.11
CA PRO A 39 16.01 -13.37 -4.80
C PRO A 39 17.35 -14.04 -4.54
N GLU A 40 18.29 -13.25 -4.04
CA GLU A 40 19.62 -13.73 -3.69
C GLU A 40 19.54 -14.96 -2.78
N PRO A 41 20.44 -15.92 -2.91
CA PRO A 41 20.45 -17.14 -2.06
C PRO A 41 20.42 -16.84 -0.57
N ALA A 42 20.95 -15.69 -0.14
CA ALA A 42 20.93 -15.22 1.25
C ALA A 42 19.52 -14.93 1.74
N ALA A 43 18.71 -14.15 1.01
CA ALA A 43 17.34 -13.83 1.39
C ALA A 43 16.48 -15.10 1.50
N ARG A 44 16.64 -16.07 0.60
CA ARG A 44 15.93 -17.37 0.70
C ARG A 44 16.30 -18.16 1.96
N ARG A 45 17.58 -18.16 2.36
CA ARG A 45 18.00 -18.80 3.61
C ARG A 45 17.38 -18.12 4.83
N LEU A 46 17.25 -16.79 4.79
CA LEU A 46 16.59 -16.04 5.86
C LEU A 46 15.10 -16.40 5.96
N VAL A 47 14.39 -16.56 4.85
CA VAL A 47 12.99 -17.05 4.86
C VAL A 47 12.91 -18.43 5.46
N ALA A 48 13.75 -19.36 5.03
CA ALA A 48 13.77 -20.76 5.51
C ALA A 48 14.20 -20.90 6.98
N ALA A 49 14.78 -19.87 7.58
CA ALA A 49 15.19 -19.88 8.99
C ALA A 49 14.04 -19.62 9.98
N PHE A 50 12.86 -19.22 9.48
CA PHE A 50 11.63 -19.10 10.27
C PHE A 50 10.68 -20.23 9.92
N ASP A 51 10.22 -20.98 10.91
CA ASP A 51 9.28 -22.09 10.72
C ASP A 51 7.90 -21.71 11.32
N PRO A 52 6.90 -21.38 10.46
CA PRO A 52 5.57 -21.00 10.90
C PRO A 52 4.76 -22.16 11.51
N ALA A 53 5.21 -23.42 11.34
CA ALA A 53 4.53 -24.60 11.90
C ALA A 53 4.85 -24.83 13.38
N VAL A 54 5.88 -24.16 13.91
CA VAL A 54 6.24 -24.29 15.33
C VAL A 54 5.17 -23.57 16.18
N PRO A 55 4.56 -24.27 17.16
CA PRO A 55 3.56 -23.64 18.03
C PRO A 55 4.14 -22.41 18.75
N LEU A 56 3.32 -21.36 18.91
CA LEU A 56 3.71 -20.07 19.49
C LEU A 56 4.51 -20.19 20.80
N ALA A 57 4.11 -21.10 21.69
CA ALA A 57 4.80 -21.33 22.97
C ALA A 57 6.25 -21.81 22.82
N SER A 58 6.61 -22.36 21.64
CA SER A 58 7.95 -22.87 21.34
C SER A 58 8.65 -22.09 20.23
N ALA A 59 7.92 -21.24 19.52
CA ALA A 59 8.41 -20.48 18.38
C ALA A 59 9.48 -19.44 18.79
N VAL A 60 10.36 -19.14 17.86
CA VAL A 60 11.31 -18.03 17.93
C VAL A 60 10.90 -16.94 16.94
N THR A 61 11.29 -15.70 17.21
CA THR A 61 11.07 -14.60 16.28
C THR A 61 11.88 -14.81 14.99
N PRO A 62 11.53 -14.16 13.88
CA PRO A 62 12.37 -14.18 12.68
C PRO A 62 13.80 -13.76 13.00
N PRO A 63 14.79 -14.26 12.24
CA PRO A 63 16.18 -13.87 12.43
C PRO A 63 16.38 -12.37 12.14
N SER A 64 17.32 -11.72 12.84
CA SER A 64 17.63 -10.31 12.69
C SER A 64 17.86 -9.87 11.23
N GLY A 65 18.31 -10.79 10.37
CA GLY A 65 18.47 -10.54 8.94
C GLY A 65 17.17 -10.15 8.21
N TRP A 66 15.98 -10.52 8.73
CA TRP A 66 14.70 -10.03 8.16
C TRP A 66 14.58 -8.50 8.28
N TYR A 67 15.24 -7.90 9.26
CA TYR A 67 15.14 -6.48 9.61
C TYR A 67 16.35 -5.64 9.16
N THR A 68 17.42 -6.31 8.69
CA THR A 68 18.69 -5.63 8.42
C THR A 68 19.25 -5.87 7.01
N ASP A 69 18.79 -6.93 6.32
CA ASP A 69 19.31 -7.31 5.01
C ASP A 69 18.58 -6.57 3.87
N PRO A 70 19.30 -5.77 3.03
CA PRO A 70 18.67 -5.05 1.91
C PRO A 70 18.11 -5.96 0.82
N ASP A 71 18.64 -7.16 0.64
CA ASP A 71 18.16 -8.12 -0.36
C ASP A 71 16.85 -8.76 0.12
N PHE A 72 16.72 -8.92 1.45
CA PHE A 72 15.47 -9.35 2.06
C PHE A 72 14.37 -8.31 1.84
N LEU A 73 14.66 -7.02 2.05
CA LEU A 73 13.71 -5.96 1.74
C LEU A 73 13.28 -5.96 0.26
N ARG A 74 14.20 -6.20 -0.68
CA ARG A 74 13.84 -6.30 -2.10
C ARG A 74 12.83 -7.43 -2.36
N LEU A 75 13.00 -8.57 -1.67
CA LEU A 75 12.04 -9.66 -1.73
C LEU A 75 10.68 -9.28 -1.16
N GLU A 76 10.64 -8.54 -0.05
CA GLU A 76 9.39 -8.01 0.53
C GLU A 76 8.68 -7.06 -0.41
N LEU A 77 9.40 -6.12 -1.05
CA LEU A 77 8.81 -5.18 -1.99
C LEU A 77 8.11 -5.90 -3.16
N ASP A 78 8.67 -7.00 -3.64
CA ASP A 78 8.08 -7.81 -4.73
C ASP A 78 6.94 -8.70 -4.24
N ARG A 79 7.11 -9.37 -3.10
CA ARG A 79 6.25 -10.46 -2.68
C ARG A 79 5.15 -10.05 -1.69
N VAL A 80 5.36 -8.98 -0.93
CA VAL A 80 4.46 -8.49 0.11
C VAL A 80 3.65 -7.30 -0.38
N PHE A 81 4.33 -6.23 -0.79
CA PHE A 81 3.67 -4.95 -1.08
C PHE A 81 2.97 -4.88 -2.44
N LEU A 82 3.35 -5.73 -3.40
CA LEU A 82 2.68 -5.77 -4.71
C LEU A 82 1.50 -6.76 -4.75
N ARG A 83 1.19 -7.44 -3.66
CA ARG A 83 0.17 -8.50 -3.61
C ARG A 83 -1.13 -8.05 -2.95
N GLY A 84 -2.24 -8.38 -3.61
CA GLY A 84 -3.59 -8.11 -3.10
C GLY A 84 -3.91 -6.62 -2.96
N TRP A 85 -4.99 -6.33 -2.24
CA TRP A 85 -5.42 -4.96 -1.96
C TRP A 85 -4.54 -4.31 -0.90
N GLN A 86 -4.11 -3.08 -1.16
CA GLN A 86 -3.31 -2.26 -0.26
C GLN A 86 -4.06 -0.96 0.03
N ALA A 87 -4.14 -0.54 1.29
CA ALA A 87 -4.60 0.80 1.63
C ALA A 87 -3.55 1.82 1.18
N VAL A 88 -3.95 2.79 0.38
CA VAL A 88 -3.04 3.78 -0.23
C VAL A 88 -3.43 5.22 0.07
N GLY A 89 -4.59 5.43 0.66
CA GLY A 89 -5.08 6.76 1.02
C GLY A 89 -6.53 6.74 1.50
N HIS A 90 -7.13 7.90 1.53
CA HIS A 90 -8.49 8.12 2.01
C HIS A 90 -9.33 8.87 0.98
N ILE A 91 -10.65 8.66 1.00
CA ILE A 91 -11.59 9.30 0.06
C ILE A 91 -11.60 10.82 0.16
N TRP A 92 -11.23 11.41 1.32
CA TRP A 92 -11.14 12.87 1.46
C TRP A 92 -10.09 13.49 0.52
N GLN A 93 -9.06 12.74 0.14
CA GLN A 93 -8.00 13.20 -0.78
C GLN A 93 -8.46 13.30 -2.24
N VAL A 94 -9.54 12.60 -2.57
CA VAL A 94 -10.15 12.56 -3.92
C VAL A 94 -11.67 12.72 -3.83
N LYS A 95 -12.11 13.64 -2.97
CA LYS A 95 -13.53 13.86 -2.68
C LYS A 95 -14.29 14.47 -3.86
N ASN A 96 -13.69 15.42 -4.56
CA ASN A 96 -14.32 16.17 -5.62
C ASN A 96 -13.82 15.74 -7.00
N PRO A 97 -14.60 15.94 -8.08
CA PRO A 97 -14.08 15.82 -9.44
C PRO A 97 -12.79 16.63 -9.62
N ASN A 98 -11.85 16.06 -10.34
CA ASN A 98 -10.51 16.58 -10.62
C ASN A 98 -9.52 16.57 -9.43
N ASP A 99 -9.92 16.13 -8.25
CA ASP A 99 -8.97 15.87 -7.16
C ASP A 99 -7.99 14.75 -7.55
N TYR A 100 -6.75 14.87 -7.10
CA TYR A 100 -5.75 13.82 -7.21
C TYR A 100 -4.81 13.80 -6.02
N PHE A 101 -4.21 12.66 -5.76
CA PHE A 101 -3.02 12.52 -4.92
C PHE A 101 -2.06 11.50 -5.51
N THR A 102 -0.80 11.62 -5.14
CA THR A 102 0.25 10.67 -5.50
C THR A 102 0.75 9.93 -4.27
N GLY A 103 1.13 8.69 -4.46
CA GLY A 103 1.87 7.93 -3.48
C GLY A 103 3.13 7.35 -4.12
N SER A 104 4.13 7.12 -3.30
CA SER A 104 5.41 6.64 -3.76
C SER A 104 5.91 5.48 -2.91
N ARG A 105 6.66 4.59 -3.57
CA ARG A 105 7.46 3.53 -2.97
C ARG A 105 6.70 2.42 -2.24
N LEU A 106 5.38 2.32 -2.38
CA LEU A 106 4.71 1.09 -2.00
C LEU A 106 5.10 0.01 -3.02
N GLY A 107 5.90 -0.97 -2.62
CA GLY A 107 6.45 -1.96 -3.54
C GLY A 107 7.29 -1.38 -4.69
N ASN A 108 8.01 -0.26 -4.50
CA ASN A 108 8.71 0.51 -5.54
C ASN A 108 7.82 1.06 -6.66
N VAL A 109 6.52 1.16 -6.46
CA VAL A 109 5.59 1.69 -7.44
C VAL A 109 5.29 3.16 -7.14
N GLU A 110 5.51 4.01 -8.13
CA GLU A 110 4.99 5.38 -8.14
C GLU A 110 3.60 5.35 -8.74
N PHE A 111 2.61 5.86 -8.02
CA PHE A 111 1.22 5.85 -8.47
C PHE A 111 0.54 7.22 -8.32
N VAL A 112 -0.51 7.44 -9.10
CA VAL A 112 -1.41 8.57 -8.97
C VAL A 112 -2.84 8.06 -8.94
N ILE A 113 -3.62 8.58 -8.00
CA ILE A 113 -5.05 8.32 -7.87
C ILE A 113 -5.77 9.63 -8.13
N CYS A 114 -6.83 9.59 -8.92
CA CYS A 114 -7.59 10.79 -9.26
C CYS A 114 -9.06 10.46 -9.44
N ARG A 115 -9.89 11.48 -9.31
CA ARG A 115 -11.29 11.45 -9.68
C ARG A 115 -11.48 12.26 -10.94
N ASP A 116 -12.05 11.67 -11.97
CA ASP A 116 -12.28 12.36 -13.24
C ASP A 116 -13.46 13.38 -13.14
N ALA A 117 -13.75 14.07 -14.23
CA ALA A 117 -14.81 15.07 -14.29
C ALA A 117 -16.23 14.45 -14.08
N ASN A 118 -16.39 13.15 -14.34
CA ASN A 118 -17.65 12.42 -14.14
C ASN A 118 -17.79 11.89 -12.71
N GLY A 119 -16.74 12.03 -11.89
CA GLY A 119 -16.70 11.53 -10.54
C GLY A 119 -16.21 10.07 -10.41
N GLU A 120 -15.71 9.48 -11.50
CA GLU A 120 -15.14 8.13 -11.48
C GLU A 120 -13.73 8.13 -10.90
N LEU A 121 -13.43 7.13 -10.07
CA LEU A 121 -12.13 6.96 -9.42
C LEU A 121 -11.19 6.15 -10.31
N HIS A 122 -10.02 6.69 -10.58
CA HIS A 122 -8.99 6.06 -11.38
C HIS A 122 -7.65 6.01 -10.63
N ALA A 123 -6.86 4.98 -10.94
CA ALA A 123 -5.48 4.86 -10.47
C ALA A 123 -4.57 4.46 -11.63
N PHE A 124 -3.38 5.04 -11.67
CA PHE A 124 -2.38 4.77 -12.70
C PHE A 124 -0.98 4.71 -12.10
N HIS A 125 -0.10 3.98 -12.79
CA HIS A 125 1.32 4.19 -12.58
C HIS A 125 1.66 5.64 -12.93
N ASN A 126 2.26 6.36 -12.00
CA ASN A 126 2.62 7.78 -12.16
C ASN A 126 3.85 7.95 -13.06
N VAL A 127 3.80 7.35 -14.25
CA VAL A 127 4.93 7.23 -15.16
C VAL A 127 4.50 7.59 -16.59
N CYS A 128 5.12 8.61 -17.17
CA CYS A 128 4.88 9.02 -18.54
C CYS A 128 5.30 7.91 -19.52
N ARG A 129 4.40 7.57 -20.45
CA ARG A 129 4.62 6.52 -21.46
C ARG A 129 5.67 6.88 -22.52
N HIS A 130 6.20 8.13 -22.50
CA HIS A 130 7.23 8.58 -23.43
C HIS A 130 8.64 8.23 -22.93
N HIS A 131 9.07 8.81 -21.80
CA HIS A 131 10.41 8.61 -21.23
C HIS A 131 10.39 8.50 -19.69
N ALA A 132 9.37 7.87 -19.14
CA ALA A 132 9.26 7.48 -17.73
C ALA A 132 9.35 8.61 -16.68
N SER A 133 9.19 9.90 -17.07
CA SER A 133 9.10 10.99 -16.13
C SER A 133 7.84 10.85 -15.27
N LEU A 134 7.90 11.22 -14.00
CA LEU A 134 6.71 11.34 -13.16
C LEU A 134 5.79 12.44 -13.71
N LEU A 135 4.47 12.22 -13.62
CA LEU A 135 3.44 13.09 -14.18
C LEU A 135 2.89 14.09 -13.18
N ALA A 136 2.82 13.69 -11.92
CA ALA A 136 2.27 14.46 -10.83
C ALA A 136 3.07 14.24 -9.55
N CYS A 137 2.95 15.18 -8.61
CA CYS A 137 3.53 15.11 -7.27
C CYS A 137 2.56 15.73 -6.27
N GLY A 138 2.48 15.16 -5.06
CA GLY A 138 1.61 15.65 -4.00
C GLY A 138 0.13 15.40 -4.27
N SER A 139 -0.71 16.36 -3.91
CA SER A 139 -2.16 16.32 -4.08
C SER A 139 -2.69 17.68 -4.56
N GLY A 140 -3.93 17.71 -5.04
CA GLY A 140 -4.58 18.91 -5.50
C GLY A 140 -5.62 18.65 -6.57
N GLN A 141 -5.85 19.62 -7.46
CA GLN A 141 -6.81 19.52 -8.57
C GLN A 141 -6.14 19.70 -9.93
N LYS A 142 -6.48 18.84 -10.86
CA LYS A 142 -6.03 18.90 -12.27
C LYS A 142 -7.14 18.40 -13.19
N THR A 143 -7.25 19.00 -14.35
CA THR A 143 -8.13 18.52 -15.44
C THR A 143 -7.44 17.54 -16.39
N CYS A 144 -6.10 17.47 -16.32
CA CYS A 144 -5.26 16.53 -17.08
C CYS A 144 -3.87 16.45 -16.45
N PHE A 145 -3.12 15.39 -16.76
CA PHE A 145 -1.71 15.25 -16.38
C PHE A 145 -0.82 15.60 -17.56
N GLN A 146 -0.14 16.74 -17.51
CA GLN A 146 0.87 17.11 -18.49
C GLN A 146 2.26 16.74 -17.99
N CYS A 147 2.96 15.90 -18.75
CA CYS A 147 4.32 15.50 -18.43
C CYS A 147 5.26 16.72 -18.43
N PRO A 148 5.99 16.97 -17.34
CA PRO A 148 6.87 18.14 -17.25
C PRO A 148 8.09 18.04 -18.17
N TYR A 149 8.42 16.85 -18.67
CA TYR A 149 9.61 16.63 -19.50
C TYR A 149 9.38 17.05 -20.96
N HIS A 150 8.37 16.49 -21.63
CA HIS A 150 8.14 16.73 -23.07
C HIS A 150 6.70 17.16 -23.40
N GLY A 151 5.88 17.45 -22.40
CA GLY A 151 4.53 17.97 -22.60
C GLY A 151 3.52 16.97 -23.15
N TRP A 152 3.79 15.64 -23.07
CA TRP A 152 2.74 14.65 -23.34
C TRP A 152 1.65 14.81 -22.29
N THR A 153 0.39 14.82 -22.75
CA THR A 153 -0.75 15.16 -21.89
C THR A 153 -1.74 14.01 -21.86
N TYR A 154 -2.15 13.62 -20.66
CA TYR A 154 -3.09 12.53 -20.43
C TYR A 154 -4.35 13.05 -19.73
N GLY A 155 -5.51 12.51 -20.10
CA GLY A 155 -6.75 12.72 -19.36
C GLY A 155 -6.69 12.07 -17.98
N LEU A 156 -7.64 12.44 -17.12
CA LEU A 156 -7.79 11.78 -15.82
C LEU A 156 -8.35 10.33 -15.94
N ASP A 157 -8.86 9.99 -17.12
CA ASP A 157 -9.20 8.63 -17.55
C ASP A 157 -7.99 7.82 -18.07
N GLY A 158 -6.80 8.41 -18.06
CA GLY A 158 -5.55 7.81 -18.52
C GLY A 158 -5.30 7.87 -20.03
N VAL A 159 -6.25 8.35 -20.84
CA VAL A 159 -6.10 8.44 -22.31
C VAL A 159 -5.02 9.46 -22.67
N LEU A 160 -4.14 9.15 -23.63
CA LEU A 160 -3.18 10.09 -24.18
C LEU A 160 -3.92 11.15 -25.04
N LEU A 161 -4.09 12.35 -24.54
CA LEU A 161 -4.78 13.45 -25.23
C LEU A 161 -3.87 14.12 -26.27
N LYS A 162 -2.60 14.38 -25.93
CA LYS A 162 -1.65 15.10 -26.76
C LYS A 162 -0.25 14.49 -26.65
N ALA A 163 0.35 14.20 -27.79
CA ALA A 163 1.76 13.87 -27.92
C ALA A 163 2.46 14.94 -28.75
N THR A 164 3.53 15.54 -28.23
CA THR A 164 4.25 16.64 -28.88
C THR A 164 5.35 16.10 -29.79
N ARG A 165 5.63 16.81 -30.90
CA ARG A 165 6.77 16.57 -31.80
C ARG A 165 6.89 15.12 -32.30
N ILE A 166 5.76 14.45 -32.55
CA ILE A 166 5.72 13.05 -33.03
C ILE A 166 5.93 12.92 -34.55
N SER A 167 6.16 14.04 -35.25
CA SER A 167 6.40 14.01 -36.70
C SER A 167 7.60 13.13 -37.04
N GLY A 168 7.41 12.17 -37.94
CA GLY A 168 8.45 11.22 -38.33
C GLY A 168 8.45 9.87 -37.59
N ILE A 169 7.69 9.73 -36.52
CA ILE A 169 7.49 8.43 -35.85
C ILE A 169 6.59 7.57 -36.73
N LYS A 170 7.10 6.39 -37.13
CA LYS A 170 6.34 5.45 -37.95
C LYS A 170 5.39 4.60 -37.07
N ASN A 171 4.20 4.35 -37.61
CA ASN A 171 3.20 3.48 -36.98
C ASN A 171 2.78 3.92 -35.52
N PHE A 172 2.85 5.21 -35.22
CA PHE A 172 2.41 5.74 -33.94
C PHE A 172 0.88 5.74 -33.87
N ASN A 173 0.36 4.98 -32.92
CA ASN A 173 -1.05 5.02 -32.58
C ASN A 173 -1.20 5.54 -31.14
N LYS A 174 -1.79 6.70 -30.99
CA LYS A 174 -1.95 7.38 -29.71
C LYS A 174 -2.67 6.52 -28.66
N ASN A 175 -3.59 5.66 -29.09
CA ASN A 175 -4.38 4.79 -28.19
C ASN A 175 -3.54 3.70 -27.51
N ASP A 176 -2.33 3.43 -28.01
CA ASP A 176 -1.42 2.43 -27.41
C ASP A 176 -0.55 3.04 -26.29
N PHE A 177 -0.64 4.35 -26.08
CA PHE A 177 0.20 5.12 -25.17
C PHE A 177 -0.58 5.79 -24.01
N GLY A 178 -1.76 5.29 -23.68
CA GLY A 178 -2.44 5.65 -22.44
C GLY A 178 -1.65 5.26 -21.20
N LEU A 179 -1.94 5.86 -20.05
CA LEU A 179 -1.34 5.49 -18.77
C LEU A 179 -1.64 4.03 -18.43
N ASN A 180 -0.70 3.37 -17.76
CA ASN A 180 -0.89 2.01 -17.28
C ASN A 180 -1.81 2.06 -16.05
N PRO A 181 -3.00 1.45 -16.10
CA PRO A 181 -3.94 1.48 -14.99
C PRO A 181 -3.50 0.58 -13.84
N ILE A 182 -3.94 0.95 -12.65
CA ILE A 182 -3.89 0.16 -11.41
C ILE A 182 -5.34 -0.06 -10.99
N LYS A 183 -5.68 -1.27 -10.55
CA LYS A 183 -7.03 -1.54 -10.05
C LYS A 183 -7.24 -0.76 -8.75
N VAL A 184 -8.33 0.01 -8.65
CA VAL A 184 -8.64 0.87 -7.52
C VAL A 184 -10.05 0.61 -7.03
N ALA A 185 -10.25 0.70 -5.72
CA ALA A 185 -11.54 0.55 -5.08
C ALA A 185 -11.61 1.37 -3.79
N THR A 186 -12.78 1.39 -3.16
CA THR A 186 -12.96 1.97 -1.83
C THR A 186 -13.63 0.97 -0.91
N TRP A 187 -13.24 0.98 0.36
CA TRP A 187 -13.96 0.35 1.44
C TRP A 187 -14.08 1.36 2.60
N GLY A 188 -15.31 1.71 2.96
CA GLY A 188 -15.54 2.81 3.90
C GLY A 188 -14.80 4.08 3.45
N PRO A 189 -14.02 4.74 4.32
CA PRO A 189 -13.28 5.94 3.98
C PRO A 189 -11.94 5.68 3.26
N PHE A 190 -11.55 4.41 3.07
CA PHE A 190 -10.22 4.05 2.57
C PHE A 190 -10.21 3.88 1.05
N VAL A 191 -9.14 4.33 0.43
CA VAL A 191 -8.82 4.08 -0.98
C VAL A 191 -7.83 2.93 -1.06
N LEU A 192 -8.20 1.90 -1.81
CA LEU A 192 -7.44 0.67 -1.98
C LEU A 192 -6.92 0.56 -3.40
N ALA A 193 -5.70 0.07 -3.57
CA ALA A 193 -5.10 -0.23 -4.85
C ALA A 193 -4.58 -1.67 -4.90
N LYS A 194 -4.69 -2.32 -6.06
CA LYS A 194 -4.21 -3.68 -6.30
C LYS A 194 -3.22 -3.66 -7.44
N PHE A 195 -1.95 -3.92 -7.14
CA PHE A 195 -0.84 -3.75 -8.08
C PHE A 195 -0.54 -4.99 -8.92
N ASP A 196 -0.97 -6.17 -8.48
CA ASP A 196 -0.72 -7.47 -9.11
C ASP A 196 -1.78 -7.88 -10.17
N SER A 197 -2.79 -7.04 -10.40
CA SER A 197 -3.88 -7.33 -11.34
C SER A 197 -3.53 -7.12 -12.82
N GLY A 198 -2.27 -6.83 -13.14
CA GLY A 198 -1.87 -6.42 -14.48
C GLY A 198 -2.45 -5.05 -14.84
N PHE A 199 -2.53 -4.75 -16.15
CA PHE A 199 -3.09 -3.48 -16.64
C PHE A 199 -4.59 -3.61 -16.97
N SER A 200 -5.38 -4.16 -16.03
CA SER A 200 -6.83 -4.30 -16.18
C SER A 200 -7.56 -3.13 -15.53
N GLN A 201 -8.55 -2.57 -16.24
CA GLN A 201 -9.46 -1.54 -15.75
C GLN A 201 -10.78 -2.12 -15.21
N GLU A 202 -10.81 -3.40 -14.85
CA GLU A 202 -12.02 -3.96 -14.28
C GLU A 202 -12.40 -3.19 -13.00
N THR A 203 -13.63 -2.75 -12.93
CA THR A 203 -14.20 -2.12 -11.74
C THR A 203 -14.23 -3.16 -10.62
N ALA A 204 -13.82 -2.75 -9.43
CA ALA A 204 -13.96 -3.59 -8.25
C ALA A 204 -15.47 -3.78 -7.96
N ASP A 205 -15.85 -5.00 -7.67
CA ASP A 205 -17.20 -5.33 -7.26
C ASP A 205 -17.37 -5.14 -5.73
N ASN A 206 -18.54 -5.48 -5.22
CA ASN A 206 -18.90 -5.33 -3.80
C ASN A 206 -18.12 -6.27 -2.86
N THR A 207 -17.22 -7.11 -3.37
CA THR A 207 -16.44 -8.10 -2.60
C THR A 207 -15.11 -7.55 -2.08
N VAL A 208 -14.76 -6.30 -2.39
CA VAL A 208 -13.47 -5.69 -2.00
C VAL A 208 -13.19 -5.76 -0.51
N GLY A 209 -14.21 -5.54 0.33
CA GLY A 209 -14.07 -5.65 1.78
C GLY A 209 -13.64 -7.05 2.21
N ASP A 210 -14.27 -8.06 1.67
CA ASP A 210 -13.99 -9.46 1.99
C ASP A 210 -12.63 -9.91 1.41
N GLU A 211 -12.27 -9.45 0.20
CA GLU A 211 -10.94 -9.70 -0.36
C GLU A 211 -9.82 -9.04 0.45
N TRP A 212 -10.08 -7.85 1.00
CA TRP A 212 -9.08 -7.09 1.73
C TRP A 212 -8.95 -7.52 3.19
N LEU A 213 -10.09 -7.70 3.88
CA LEU A 213 -10.19 -7.88 5.34
C LEU A 213 -10.55 -9.31 5.76
N GLY A 214 -11.00 -10.14 4.80
CA GLY A 214 -11.51 -11.48 5.12
C GLY A 214 -12.71 -11.42 6.07
N SER A 215 -12.79 -12.40 6.95
CA SER A 215 -13.87 -12.51 7.94
C SER A 215 -13.90 -11.39 8.98
N ALA A 216 -12.85 -10.54 9.06
CA ALA A 216 -12.83 -9.37 9.92
C ALA A 216 -13.69 -8.20 9.39
N SER A 217 -14.10 -8.18 8.13
CA SER A 217 -14.82 -7.07 7.49
C SER A 217 -16.06 -6.65 8.27
N ASP A 218 -16.94 -7.61 8.58
CA ASP A 218 -18.16 -7.37 9.36
C ASP A 218 -17.88 -6.85 10.79
N LEU A 219 -16.83 -7.38 11.41
CA LEU A 219 -16.43 -6.96 12.75
C LEU A 219 -16.00 -5.50 12.76
N LEU A 220 -15.18 -5.11 11.80
CA LEU A 220 -14.68 -3.74 11.69
C LEU A 220 -15.81 -2.76 11.36
N SER A 221 -16.74 -3.13 10.47
CA SER A 221 -17.92 -2.32 10.17
C SER A 221 -18.81 -2.09 11.38
N ARG A 222 -19.10 -3.14 12.17
CA ARG A 222 -19.91 -3.01 13.41
C ARG A 222 -19.26 -2.11 14.47
N ASN A 223 -17.96 -1.91 14.37
CA ASN A 223 -17.22 -1.02 15.28
C ASN A 223 -16.97 0.37 14.65
N GLY A 224 -17.62 0.69 13.54
CA GLY A 224 -17.59 2.01 12.90
C GLY A 224 -16.27 2.34 12.21
N ILE A 225 -15.45 1.32 11.86
CA ILE A 225 -14.19 1.51 11.15
C ILE A 225 -14.42 1.96 9.70
N ASP A 226 -15.55 1.54 9.10
CA ASP A 226 -15.98 1.95 7.75
C ASP A 226 -16.70 3.31 7.72
N THR A 227 -16.86 3.95 8.89
CA THR A 227 -17.52 5.25 8.97
C THR A 227 -16.62 6.36 8.47
N SER A 228 -17.14 7.19 7.56
CA SER A 228 -16.45 8.38 7.08
C SER A 228 -16.53 9.50 8.11
N LEU A 229 -15.43 9.74 8.81
CA LEU A 229 -15.25 10.84 9.74
C LEU A 229 -14.52 12.02 9.07
N PRO A 230 -14.75 13.28 9.53
CA PRO A 230 -13.97 14.43 9.10
C PRO A 230 -12.48 14.24 9.38
N HIS A 231 -11.64 14.52 8.38
CA HIS A 231 -10.19 14.53 8.53
C HIS A 231 -9.74 15.79 9.25
N ILE A 232 -8.89 15.63 10.24
CA ILE A 232 -8.34 16.73 11.07
C ILE A 232 -6.96 17.14 10.55
N CYS A 233 -6.02 16.20 10.54
CA CYS A 233 -4.66 16.47 10.11
C CYS A 233 -3.93 15.18 9.71
N ARG A 234 -2.82 15.37 8.99
CA ARG A 234 -1.84 14.33 8.68
C ARG A 234 -0.52 14.69 9.36
N ARG A 235 0.16 13.67 9.92
CA ARG A 235 1.53 13.75 10.39
C ARG A 235 2.36 12.66 9.74
N GLU A 236 3.63 12.94 9.48
CA GLU A 236 4.54 11.97 8.88
C GLU A 236 5.82 11.93 9.72
N TYR A 237 6.28 10.71 10.02
CA TYR A 237 7.49 10.46 10.78
C TYR A 237 8.42 9.59 9.95
N ILE A 238 9.69 9.99 9.83
CA ILE A 238 10.75 9.13 9.33
C ILE A 238 11.43 8.54 10.56
N ILE A 239 11.47 7.22 10.64
CA ILE A 239 11.95 6.47 11.78
C ILE A 239 13.15 5.63 11.33
N GLU A 240 14.24 5.69 12.09
CA GLU A 240 15.46 4.93 11.84
C GLU A 240 15.30 3.46 12.30
N CYS A 241 14.27 2.79 11.74
CA CYS A 241 14.03 1.38 11.95
C CYS A 241 13.41 0.72 10.70
N ASN A 242 13.61 -0.58 10.57
CA ASN A 242 12.92 -1.39 9.57
C ASN A 242 11.39 -1.30 9.78
N TRP A 243 10.63 -1.27 8.70
CA TRP A 243 9.18 -1.12 8.72
C TRP A 243 8.47 -2.16 9.62
N LYS A 244 9.01 -3.39 9.71
CA LYS A 244 8.47 -4.45 10.56
C LYS A 244 8.66 -4.18 12.04
N VAL A 245 9.72 -3.48 12.43
CA VAL A 245 9.95 -3.12 13.84
C VAL A 245 8.79 -2.27 14.37
N PHE A 246 8.31 -1.31 13.59
CA PHE A 246 7.14 -0.50 13.96
C PHE A 246 5.87 -1.34 13.97
N CYS A 247 5.72 -2.27 13.04
CA CYS A 247 4.57 -3.20 13.04
C CYS A 247 4.61 -4.13 14.25
N ASP A 248 5.77 -4.65 14.62
CA ASP A 248 5.96 -5.53 15.78
C ASP A 248 5.65 -4.83 17.10
N ASN A 249 6.07 -3.56 17.24
CA ASN A 249 5.72 -2.73 18.40
C ASN A 249 4.20 -2.60 18.54
N TYR A 250 3.47 -2.35 17.45
CA TYR A 250 2.01 -2.29 17.44
C TYR A 250 1.34 -3.64 17.75
N LEU A 251 1.96 -4.76 17.39
CA LEU A 251 1.38 -6.11 17.44
C LEU A 251 1.73 -6.90 18.72
N ASP A 252 2.41 -6.30 19.68
CA ASP A 252 2.85 -6.98 20.90
C ASP A 252 1.74 -7.23 21.95
N GLY A 253 0.49 -6.89 21.61
CA GLY A 253 -0.65 -7.12 22.49
C GLY A 253 -0.70 -6.20 23.71
N GLY A 254 -0.12 -5.00 23.58
CA GLY A 254 -0.03 -4.02 24.68
C GLY A 254 1.01 -4.37 25.73
N TYR A 255 1.93 -5.28 25.43
CA TYR A 255 2.95 -5.75 26.37
C TYR A 255 3.90 -4.63 26.82
N HIS A 256 4.30 -3.74 25.89
CA HIS A 256 5.18 -2.62 26.20
C HIS A 256 4.47 -1.47 26.93
N VAL A 257 3.13 -1.33 26.79
CA VAL A 257 2.37 -0.18 27.27
C VAL A 257 2.67 0.20 28.73
N PRO A 258 2.65 -0.72 29.72
CA PRO A 258 2.89 -0.35 31.12
C PRO A 258 4.33 0.10 31.41
N TYR A 259 5.26 -0.15 30.51
CA TYR A 259 6.67 0.20 30.68
C TYR A 259 7.07 1.45 29.88
N ALA A 260 6.45 1.65 28.72
CA ALA A 260 6.78 2.72 27.78
C ALA A 260 5.89 3.96 27.94
N HIS A 261 4.61 3.77 28.22
CA HIS A 261 3.58 4.82 28.14
C HIS A 261 2.87 5.04 29.46
N GLY A 262 3.54 5.64 30.44
CA GLY A 262 3.00 5.83 31.78
C GLY A 262 1.64 6.55 31.80
N THR A 263 1.44 7.57 30.98
CA THR A 263 0.17 8.32 30.87
C THR A 263 -0.91 7.46 30.21
N LEU A 264 -0.60 6.80 29.07
CA LEU A 264 -1.56 5.93 28.38
C LEU A 264 -1.94 4.73 29.24
N ALA A 265 -0.97 4.10 29.90
CA ALA A 265 -1.20 2.95 30.77
C ALA A 265 -2.17 3.24 31.91
N SER A 266 -2.15 4.46 32.46
CA SER A 266 -3.08 4.88 33.52
C SER A 266 -4.53 5.04 33.04
N GLY A 267 -4.73 5.26 31.74
CA GLY A 267 -6.05 5.39 31.09
C GLY A 267 -6.66 4.08 30.60
N LEU A 268 -5.91 2.97 30.61
CA LEU A 268 -6.33 1.68 30.05
C LEU A 268 -6.47 0.61 31.15
N GLN A 269 -7.51 -0.23 31.00
CA GLN A 269 -7.66 -1.44 31.81
C GLN A 269 -6.86 -2.59 31.15
N LEU A 270 -5.56 -2.63 31.37
CA LEU A 270 -4.66 -3.59 30.69
C LEU A 270 -5.07 -5.06 30.88
N GLN A 271 -5.79 -5.41 31.96
CA GLN A 271 -6.34 -6.76 32.18
C GLN A 271 -7.47 -7.11 31.19
N SER A 272 -8.11 -6.12 30.58
CA SER A 272 -9.15 -6.29 29.54
C SER A 272 -8.58 -6.42 28.14
N TYR A 273 -7.25 -6.38 27.98
CA TYR A 273 -6.60 -6.41 26.67
C TYR A 273 -6.79 -7.78 26.03
N GLU A 274 -7.44 -7.81 24.87
CA GLU A 274 -7.74 -9.01 24.12
C GLU A 274 -7.21 -8.87 22.69
N THR A 275 -6.66 -9.97 22.16
CA THR A 275 -6.14 -10.05 20.79
C THR A 275 -6.81 -11.18 20.04
N HIS A 276 -7.33 -10.89 18.84
CA HIS A 276 -7.91 -11.87 17.92
C HIS A 276 -7.24 -11.76 16.56
N THR A 277 -6.93 -12.90 15.96
CA THR A 277 -6.33 -12.99 14.62
C THR A 277 -7.34 -13.55 13.62
N TYR A 278 -7.34 -12.98 12.41
CA TYR A 278 -8.14 -13.36 11.25
C TYR A 278 -7.21 -13.63 10.08
N GLU A 279 -7.73 -13.91 8.90
CA GLU A 279 -6.92 -14.31 7.73
C GLU A 279 -5.78 -13.32 7.44
N ARG A 280 -6.08 -12.01 7.46
CA ARG A 280 -5.12 -10.93 7.15
C ARG A 280 -5.20 -9.76 8.13
N VAL A 281 -5.96 -9.91 9.20
CA VAL A 281 -6.22 -8.85 10.17
C VAL A 281 -5.97 -9.38 11.56
N SER A 282 -5.36 -8.55 12.41
CA SER A 282 -5.34 -8.74 13.84
C SER A 282 -6.11 -7.62 14.51
N VAL A 283 -6.98 -7.94 15.45
CA VAL A 283 -7.79 -6.97 16.19
C VAL A 283 -7.46 -7.07 17.65
N GLN A 284 -7.03 -5.98 18.22
CA GLN A 284 -6.77 -5.82 19.63
C GLN A 284 -7.86 -4.91 20.24
N ARG A 285 -8.32 -5.23 21.43
CA ARG A 285 -9.34 -4.46 22.17
C ARG A 285 -8.88 -4.22 23.57
N CYS A 286 -9.21 -3.05 24.08
CA CYS A 286 -8.95 -2.69 25.46
C CYS A 286 -10.07 -1.79 25.96
N GLU A 287 -10.48 -1.98 27.23
CA GLU A 287 -11.39 -1.06 27.90
C GLU A 287 -10.58 0.06 28.56
N SER A 288 -11.17 1.25 28.60
CA SER A 288 -10.58 2.39 29.31
C SER A 288 -11.03 2.40 30.76
N VAL A 289 -10.23 2.97 31.65
CA VAL A 289 -10.65 3.30 33.00
C VAL A 289 -11.73 4.37 32.88
N GLN A 290 -12.91 4.13 33.47
CA GLN A 290 -14.00 5.11 33.43
C GLN A 290 -13.57 6.39 34.17
N ALA A 291 -13.40 7.48 33.42
CA ALA A 291 -13.23 8.80 34.00
C ALA A 291 -14.54 9.21 34.70
N GLU A 292 -14.43 9.82 35.86
CA GLU A 292 -15.59 10.40 36.55
C GLU A 292 -16.29 11.42 35.65
N GLN A 293 -17.62 11.35 35.61
CA GLN A 293 -18.56 12.08 34.76
C GLN A 293 -18.19 13.57 34.54
N ASN A 294 -17.47 13.97 33.55
CA ASN A 294 -17.54 15.31 32.93
C ASN A 294 -16.44 15.66 31.93
N ASP A 295 -15.40 14.86 31.75
CA ASP A 295 -14.42 15.11 30.69
C ASP A 295 -14.60 14.10 29.53
N PHE A 296 -14.75 14.62 28.35
CA PHE A 296 -14.63 13.81 27.11
C PHE A 296 -13.23 13.20 27.11
N ASP A 297 -13.11 12.01 27.65
CA ASP A 297 -11.87 11.27 27.60
C ASP A 297 -11.58 10.93 26.14
N ARG A 298 -10.38 11.30 25.67
CA ARG A 298 -9.88 10.96 24.35
C ARG A 298 -10.06 9.48 24.01
N LEU A 299 -9.88 8.59 24.98
CA LEU A 299 -9.91 7.14 24.78
C LEU A 299 -11.35 6.58 24.74
N GLY A 300 -12.34 7.30 25.27
CA GLY A 300 -13.70 6.78 25.40
C GLY A 300 -13.76 5.57 26.33
N THR A 301 -14.77 4.70 26.15
CA THR A 301 -14.96 3.49 26.98
C THR A 301 -14.29 2.25 26.43
N LYS A 302 -14.00 2.21 25.12
CA LYS A 302 -13.42 1.06 24.41
C LYS A 302 -12.52 1.55 23.31
N ALA A 303 -11.36 0.91 23.17
CA ALA A 303 -10.47 1.09 22.06
C ALA A 303 -10.39 -0.19 21.20
N ILE A 304 -10.32 -0.02 19.89
CA ILE A 304 -10.07 -1.09 18.93
C ILE A 304 -8.86 -0.67 18.10
N TYR A 305 -7.90 -1.56 18.05
CA TYR A 305 -6.67 -1.44 17.30
C TYR A 305 -6.63 -2.56 16.27
N ALA A 306 -6.87 -2.24 14.99
CA ALA A 306 -6.88 -3.21 13.91
C ALA A 306 -5.62 -3.08 13.07
N PHE A 307 -4.84 -4.14 12.98
CA PHE A 307 -3.74 -4.25 12.05
C PHE A 307 -4.21 -4.99 10.80
N VAL A 308 -4.13 -4.35 9.66
CA VAL A 308 -4.42 -4.93 8.35
C VAL A 308 -3.10 -5.21 7.63
N TYR A 309 -2.82 -6.48 7.42
CA TYR A 309 -1.61 -6.92 6.74
C TYR A 309 -1.48 -6.30 5.34
N PRO A 310 -0.31 -5.84 4.91
CA PRO A 310 0.98 -6.00 5.59
C PRO A 310 1.38 -4.85 6.54
N ASN A 311 0.81 -3.65 6.44
CA ASN A 311 1.42 -2.45 7.01
C ASN A 311 0.44 -1.33 7.35
N PHE A 312 -0.84 -1.63 7.48
CA PHE A 312 -1.88 -0.63 7.73
C PHE A 312 -2.57 -0.86 9.07
N MET A 313 -2.67 0.19 9.86
CA MET A 313 -3.27 0.17 11.18
C MET A 313 -4.45 1.13 11.23
N ILE A 314 -5.52 0.73 11.91
CA ILE A 314 -6.72 1.53 12.10
C ILE A 314 -7.07 1.50 13.58
N ASN A 315 -7.04 2.65 14.22
CA ASN A 315 -7.32 2.81 15.64
C ASN A 315 -8.66 3.55 15.80
N ARG A 316 -9.60 2.95 16.52
CA ARG A 316 -10.89 3.56 16.84
C ARG A 316 -11.07 3.59 18.35
N TYR A 317 -11.09 4.77 18.92
CA TYR A 317 -11.20 4.99 20.36
C TYR A 317 -11.97 6.29 20.63
N GLY A 318 -12.90 6.26 21.56
CA GLY A 318 -13.75 7.41 21.85
C GLY A 318 -14.31 8.05 20.57
N PRO A 319 -14.20 9.37 20.40
CA PRO A 319 -14.64 10.09 19.21
C PRO A 319 -13.60 10.06 18.07
N TRP A 320 -12.40 9.55 18.30
CA TRP A 320 -11.29 9.53 17.35
C TRP A 320 -11.24 8.25 16.51
N MET A 321 -10.78 8.41 15.29
CA MET A 321 -10.17 7.36 14.50
C MET A 321 -8.84 7.89 13.96
N ASP A 322 -7.78 7.13 14.08
CA ASP A 322 -6.56 7.40 13.33
C ASP A 322 -6.11 6.16 12.54
N THR A 323 -5.31 6.40 11.53
CA THR A 323 -4.71 5.35 10.72
C THR A 323 -3.22 5.56 10.61
N ASN A 324 -2.47 4.46 10.60
CA ASN A 324 -1.03 4.49 10.42
C ASN A 324 -0.65 3.62 9.22
N LEU A 325 -0.05 4.22 8.22
CA LEU A 325 0.49 3.52 7.07
C LEU A 325 2.02 3.50 7.18
N VAL A 326 2.59 2.30 7.29
CA VAL A 326 4.05 2.11 7.44
C VAL A 326 4.67 1.82 6.08
N VAL A 327 5.46 2.75 5.55
CA VAL A 327 6.07 2.66 4.23
C VAL A 327 7.58 2.41 4.38
N PRO A 328 8.12 1.28 3.90
CA PRO A 328 9.57 1.06 3.91
C PRO A 328 10.29 2.08 3.03
N LEU A 329 11.35 2.68 3.52
CA LEU A 329 12.25 3.56 2.76
C LEU A 329 13.50 2.80 2.30
N ASP A 330 14.08 2.04 3.22
CA ASP A 330 15.17 1.09 3.00
C ASP A 330 15.15 -0.01 4.08
N ALA A 331 16.21 -0.80 4.18
CA ALA A 331 16.23 -1.93 5.11
C ALA A 331 16.18 -1.53 6.59
N THR A 332 16.56 -0.30 6.91
CA THR A 332 16.69 0.20 8.30
C THR A 332 15.93 1.48 8.56
N ARG A 333 15.13 1.95 7.59
CA ARG A 333 14.29 3.14 7.76
C ARG A 333 12.91 2.93 7.18
N CYS A 334 11.93 3.49 7.86
CA CYS A 334 10.57 3.57 7.35
C CYS A 334 9.98 4.97 7.52
N LYS A 335 8.88 5.22 6.81
CA LYS A 335 8.02 6.38 7.00
C LYS A 335 6.68 5.92 7.52
N VAL A 336 6.21 6.49 8.62
CA VAL A 336 4.87 6.24 9.14
C VAL A 336 4.00 7.47 8.89
N ILE A 337 2.87 7.26 8.24
CA ILE A 337 1.90 8.30 7.90
C ILE A 337 0.68 8.12 8.79
N PHE A 338 0.44 9.11 9.63
CA PHE A 338 -0.74 9.19 10.49
C PHE A 338 -1.78 10.10 9.87
N ASP A 339 -3.02 9.63 9.74
CA ASP A 339 -4.17 10.46 9.43
C ASP A 339 -5.15 10.41 10.61
N TYR A 340 -5.54 11.57 11.11
CA TYR A 340 -6.45 11.72 12.24
C TYR A 340 -7.82 12.17 11.78
N PHE A 341 -8.84 11.50 12.31
CA PHE A 341 -10.25 11.76 12.03
C PHE A 341 -11.00 11.88 13.34
N LEU A 342 -11.99 12.78 13.38
CA LEU A 342 -12.76 13.07 14.59
C LEU A 342 -14.25 13.03 14.30
N ASP A 343 -15.03 12.63 15.29
CA ASP A 343 -16.48 12.73 15.25
C ASP A 343 -16.91 14.18 14.98
N LYS A 344 -17.88 14.34 14.09
CA LYS A 344 -18.35 15.65 13.66
C LYS A 344 -18.85 16.54 14.79
N SER A 345 -19.36 15.97 15.87
CA SER A 345 -19.87 16.68 17.04
C SER A 345 -18.81 17.48 17.80
N LEU A 346 -17.52 17.12 17.64
CA LEU A 346 -16.39 17.74 18.36
C LEU A 346 -15.47 18.59 17.46
N MET A 347 -15.85 18.81 16.21
CA MET A 347 -15.03 19.57 15.26
C MET A 347 -14.76 21.03 15.69
N ASP A 348 -15.64 21.61 16.49
CA ASP A 348 -15.52 23.00 16.96
C ASP A 348 -14.78 23.10 18.30
N ASP A 349 -14.47 21.98 18.97
CA ASP A 349 -13.72 21.98 20.25
C ASP A 349 -12.21 21.92 19.99
N GLN A 350 -11.63 23.10 19.73
CA GLN A 350 -10.20 23.24 19.45
C GLN A 350 -9.32 22.80 20.62
N ASN A 351 -9.75 23.04 21.86
CA ASN A 351 -8.97 22.65 23.05
C ASN A 351 -8.89 21.14 23.17
N PHE A 352 -10.01 20.44 22.95
CA PHE A 352 -10.04 18.97 22.94
C PHE A 352 -9.17 18.41 21.82
N ILE A 353 -9.24 18.97 20.60
CA ILE A 353 -8.44 18.55 19.46
C ILE A 353 -6.94 18.71 19.75
N GLU A 354 -6.50 19.90 20.19
CA GLU A 354 -5.09 20.18 20.48
C GLU A 354 -4.54 19.31 21.61
N SER A 355 -5.27 19.14 22.71
CA SER A 355 -4.88 18.27 23.81
C SER A 355 -4.75 16.82 23.35
N SER A 356 -5.76 16.29 22.65
CA SER A 356 -5.76 14.92 22.16
C SER A 356 -4.59 14.64 21.18
N LEU A 357 -4.30 15.58 20.28
CA LEU A 357 -3.20 15.44 19.33
C LEU A 357 -1.83 15.54 20.01
N LYS A 358 -1.71 16.32 21.08
CA LYS A 358 -0.50 16.41 21.90
C LYS A 358 -0.22 15.10 22.63
N ASP A 359 -1.25 14.50 23.24
CA ASP A 359 -1.11 13.22 23.93
C ASP A 359 -0.75 12.10 22.96
N SER A 360 -1.36 12.11 21.76
CA SER A 360 -0.99 11.16 20.70
C SER A 360 0.46 11.33 20.23
N GLU A 361 0.93 12.58 20.11
CA GLU A 361 2.32 12.87 19.77
C GLU A 361 3.30 12.32 20.81
N GLN A 362 2.98 12.47 22.09
CA GLN A 362 3.82 11.96 23.18
C GLN A 362 3.99 10.44 23.07
N VAL A 363 2.90 9.69 22.90
CA VAL A 363 2.95 8.23 22.73
C VAL A 363 3.78 7.87 21.50
N GLN A 364 3.57 8.56 20.38
CA GLN A 364 4.32 8.30 19.15
C GLN A 364 5.82 8.52 19.30
N MET A 365 6.23 9.57 20.03
CA MET A 365 7.65 9.85 20.26
C MET A 365 8.31 8.80 21.17
N GLU A 366 7.55 8.26 22.14
CA GLU A 366 8.01 7.15 22.99
C GLU A 366 8.20 5.88 22.15
N ASP A 367 7.25 5.53 21.27
CA ASP A 367 7.36 4.39 20.36
C ASP A 367 8.52 4.52 19.37
N ILE A 368 8.75 5.70 18.80
CA ILE A 368 9.89 5.96 17.91
C ILE A 368 11.20 5.63 18.64
N ALA A 369 11.38 6.12 19.86
CA ALA A 369 12.59 5.89 20.62
C ALA A 369 12.84 4.39 20.90
N LEU A 370 11.77 3.63 21.18
CA LEU A 370 11.83 2.17 21.34
C LEU A 370 12.21 1.48 20.03
N CYS A 371 11.51 1.78 18.94
CA CYS A 371 11.74 1.17 17.62
C CYS A 371 13.16 1.39 17.12
N GLU A 372 13.70 2.61 17.26
CA GLU A 372 15.09 2.92 16.91
C GLU A 372 16.09 2.18 17.80
N GLY A 373 15.76 2.01 19.10
CA GLY A 373 16.54 1.20 20.02
C GLY A 373 16.58 -0.26 19.61
N VAL A 374 15.43 -0.83 19.22
CA VAL A 374 15.32 -2.21 18.73
C VAL A 374 16.11 -2.39 17.44
N GLN A 375 16.05 -1.46 16.49
CA GLN A 375 16.82 -1.54 15.25
C GLN A 375 18.33 -1.65 15.53
N ARG A 376 18.86 -0.80 16.41
CA ARG A 376 20.27 -0.90 16.82
C ARG A 376 20.62 -2.23 17.49
N GLY A 377 19.68 -2.79 18.26
CA GLY A 377 19.83 -4.12 18.86
C GLY A 377 19.86 -5.26 17.83
N LEU A 378 18.99 -5.18 16.81
CA LEU A 378 18.92 -6.15 15.70
C LEU A 378 20.22 -6.18 14.85
N GLU A 379 20.93 -5.06 14.76
CA GLU A 379 22.23 -4.94 14.08
C GLU A 379 23.41 -5.45 14.93
N SER A 380 23.17 -5.69 16.22
CA SER A 380 24.21 -6.16 17.12
C SER A 380 24.52 -7.65 16.89
N PRO A 381 25.80 -8.05 16.92
CA PRO A 381 26.18 -9.48 16.88
C PRO A 381 25.72 -10.26 18.11
N ALA A 382 25.23 -9.58 19.15
CA ALA A 382 24.74 -10.21 20.38
C ALA A 382 23.29 -10.70 20.26
N TYR A 383 22.58 -10.38 19.17
CA TYR A 383 21.20 -10.80 18.96
C TYR A 383 21.03 -11.51 17.61
N SER A 384 20.25 -12.55 17.58
CA SER A 384 19.85 -13.25 16.34
C SER A 384 18.36 -13.53 16.29
N VAL A 385 17.78 -14.10 17.32
CA VAL A 385 16.35 -14.41 17.48
C VAL A 385 15.93 -14.24 18.93
N GLY A 386 14.65 -13.93 19.14
CA GLY A 386 14.01 -13.84 20.45
C GLY A 386 12.96 -14.94 20.64
N ARG A 387 12.15 -14.81 21.67
CA ARG A 387 11.01 -15.68 21.98
C ARG A 387 9.76 -14.82 22.10
N TYR A 388 8.63 -15.34 21.62
CA TYR A 388 7.34 -14.70 21.86
C TYR A 388 6.85 -14.91 23.29
N ALA A 389 6.09 -13.95 23.82
CA ALA A 389 5.26 -14.09 25.01
C ALA A 389 3.87 -14.60 24.58
N PRO A 390 3.53 -15.90 24.75
CA PRO A 390 2.36 -16.49 24.09
C PRO A 390 1.01 -15.90 24.53
N SER A 391 0.97 -15.28 25.71
CA SER A 391 -0.25 -14.67 26.24
C SER A 391 -0.61 -13.34 25.60
N VAL A 392 0.33 -12.66 24.94
CA VAL A 392 0.15 -11.29 24.41
C VAL A 392 0.59 -11.16 22.95
N GLU A 393 1.69 -11.78 22.50
CA GLU A 393 2.30 -11.56 21.18
C GLU A 393 1.75 -12.49 20.08
N MET A 394 0.52 -12.99 20.20
CA MET A 394 -0.08 -13.85 19.17
C MET A 394 -0.29 -13.12 17.84
N ALA A 395 -0.57 -11.82 17.85
CA ALA A 395 -0.73 -11.03 16.64
C ALA A 395 0.61 -10.80 15.91
N MET A 396 1.68 -10.58 16.66
CA MET A 396 3.04 -10.47 16.12
C MET A 396 3.47 -11.79 15.44
N HIS A 397 3.26 -12.92 16.10
CA HIS A 397 3.55 -14.23 15.51
C HIS A 397 2.72 -14.48 14.24
N HIS A 398 1.42 -14.16 14.27
CA HIS A 398 0.54 -14.25 13.11
C HIS A 398 1.06 -13.41 11.93
N PHE A 399 1.47 -12.17 12.18
CA PHE A 399 2.09 -11.30 11.18
C PHE A 399 3.33 -11.92 10.54
N HIS A 400 4.22 -12.51 11.35
CA HIS A 400 5.42 -13.18 10.84
C HIS A 400 5.09 -14.43 10.01
N CYS A 401 4.06 -15.18 10.38
CA CYS A 401 3.58 -16.32 9.58
C CYS A 401 3.04 -15.87 8.22
N LEU A 402 2.27 -14.76 8.18
CA LEU A 402 1.77 -14.16 6.93
C LEU A 402 2.92 -13.68 6.03
N LEU A 403 3.93 -13.03 6.61
CA LEU A 403 5.14 -12.64 5.89
C LEU A 403 5.86 -13.86 5.30
N HIS A 404 6.09 -14.89 6.11
CA HIS A 404 6.74 -16.12 5.65
C HIS A 404 5.98 -16.75 4.47
N ALA A 405 4.65 -16.86 4.56
CA ALA A 405 3.83 -17.43 3.50
C ALA A 405 3.97 -16.64 2.19
N ASN A 406 3.90 -15.30 2.24
CA ASN A 406 4.13 -14.46 1.05
C ASN A 406 5.56 -14.63 0.48
N LEU A 407 6.56 -14.67 1.35
CA LEU A 407 7.97 -14.70 0.96
C LEU A 407 8.40 -16.06 0.41
N SER A 408 7.81 -17.16 0.91
CA SER A 408 8.02 -18.52 0.38
C SER A 408 7.26 -18.78 -0.93
N GLY A 409 6.25 -17.99 -1.24
CA GLY A 409 5.44 -18.15 -2.44
C GLY A 409 4.24 -19.08 -2.27
N ASP A 410 3.80 -19.32 -1.06
CA ASP A 410 2.73 -20.26 -0.70
C ASP A 410 1.32 -19.64 -0.73
N TRP A 411 1.15 -18.45 -1.32
CA TRP A 411 -0.15 -17.73 -1.50
C TRP A 411 -0.71 -17.89 -2.90
#